data_e2c6e6299cc4ec6e6420716e00063b91
#
_entry.id   e2c6e6299cc4ec6e6420716e00063b91
#
_cell.length_a   1.000
_cell.length_b   1.000
_cell.length_c   1.000
_cell.angle_alpha   90.00
_cell.angle_beta   90.00
_cell.angle_gamma   90.00
#
_symmetry.space_group_name_H-M   'P 1'
#
loop_
_entity.id
_entity.type
_entity.pdbx_description
1 polymer ?
#
loop_
_entity_poly.entity_id
_entity_poly.type
_entity_poly.pdbx_seq_one_letter_code
_entity_poly.pdbx_strand_id
1 'polypeptide(L)'
;MVGGLKTIIVKPGHETEFETLFAELREIMRKNEPACLLYSLLKSRSNTRAYIVQEQYRDQAALTAHETSEHGKIYFPKIREVLESITVEYFSGVVQ
;
A
#
# COMPACT_ATOMS: atom_id res chain seq x y z
N MET A 1 -9.94 -10.61 10.51
CA MET A 1 -9.06 -9.58 9.94
C MET A 1 -8.09 -10.18 8.93
N VAL A 2 -7.77 -9.42 7.90
CA VAL A 2 -6.73 -9.79 6.92
C VAL A 2 -5.65 -8.72 7.00
N GLY A 3 -4.38 -9.14 7.11
CA GLY A 3 -3.24 -8.23 7.10
C GLY A 3 -2.41 -8.41 5.84
N GLY A 4 -1.64 -7.38 5.47
CA GLY A 4 -0.72 -7.45 4.35
C GLY A 4 0.56 -6.68 4.61
N LEU A 5 1.64 -7.17 4.01
CA LEU A 5 2.94 -6.51 3.99
C LEU A 5 3.45 -6.47 2.58
N LYS A 6 3.80 -5.27 2.12
CA LYS A 6 4.45 -5.08 0.82
C LYS A 6 5.84 -4.54 1.06
N THR A 7 6.86 -5.25 0.58
CA THR A 7 8.24 -4.79 0.63
C THR A 7 8.58 -4.19 -0.72
N ILE A 8 8.97 -2.92 -0.72
CA ILE A 8 9.09 -2.10 -1.92
C ILE A 8 10.48 -1.51 -2.04
N ILE A 9 11.05 -1.57 -3.25
CA ILE A 9 12.22 -0.78 -3.63
C ILE A 9 11.78 0.17 -4.75
N VAL A 10 11.95 1.46 -4.52
CA VAL A 10 11.60 2.51 -5.48
C VAL A 10 12.77 2.75 -6.43
N LYS A 11 12.49 3.10 -7.68
CA LYS A 11 13.52 3.48 -8.65
C LYS A 11 14.31 4.69 -8.15
N PRO A 12 15.62 4.75 -8.43
CA PRO A 12 16.44 5.90 -8.01
C PRO A 12 15.84 7.23 -8.47
N GLY A 13 15.73 8.18 -7.56
CA GLY A 13 15.20 9.51 -7.86
C GLY A 13 13.70 9.63 -7.85
N HIS A 14 12.95 8.53 -7.63
CA HIS A 14 11.49 8.52 -7.65
C HIS A 14 10.86 8.46 -6.24
N GLU A 15 11.66 8.65 -5.19
CA GLU A 15 11.19 8.50 -3.81
C GLU A 15 10.08 9.50 -3.47
N THR A 16 10.26 10.77 -3.81
CA THR A 16 9.27 11.81 -3.54
C THR A 16 7.98 11.56 -4.31
N GLU A 17 8.09 11.18 -5.57
CA GLU A 17 6.92 10.86 -6.40
C GLU A 17 6.14 9.68 -5.81
N PHE A 18 6.83 8.65 -5.37
CA PHE A 18 6.20 7.49 -4.73
C PHE A 18 5.45 7.91 -3.46
N GLU A 19 6.09 8.68 -2.59
CA GLU A 19 5.45 9.12 -1.34
C GLU A 19 4.23 9.99 -1.60
N THR A 20 4.27 10.85 -2.62
CA THR A 20 3.14 11.68 -3.02
C THR A 20 1.98 10.83 -3.51
N LEU A 21 2.25 9.86 -4.39
CA LEU A 21 1.22 8.95 -4.90
C LEU A 21 0.59 8.12 -3.78
N PHE A 22 1.42 7.62 -2.86
CA PHE A 22 0.93 6.86 -1.72
C PHE A 22 0.02 7.71 -0.82
N ALA A 23 0.43 8.94 -0.53
CA ALA A 23 -0.35 9.84 0.32
C ALA A 23 -1.70 10.20 -0.31
N GLU A 24 -1.72 10.44 -1.61
CA GLU A 24 -2.96 10.72 -2.35
C GLU A 24 -3.90 9.52 -2.31
N LEU A 25 -3.39 8.33 -2.58
CA LEU A 25 -4.19 7.10 -2.53
C LEU A 25 -4.76 6.87 -1.13
N ARG A 26 -3.92 7.02 -0.10
CA ARG A 26 -4.36 6.83 1.29
C ARG A 26 -5.49 7.78 1.66
N GLU A 27 -5.44 9.04 1.21
CA GLU A 27 -6.49 10.01 1.48
C GLU A 27 -7.82 9.61 0.82
N ILE A 28 -7.75 9.11 -0.42
CA ILE A 28 -8.94 8.60 -1.12
C ILE A 28 -9.50 7.37 -0.40
N MET A 29 -8.63 6.47 0.07
CA MET A 29 -9.03 5.27 0.80
C MET A 29 -9.75 5.60 2.10
N ARG A 30 -9.32 6.63 2.83
CA ARG A 30 -9.99 7.06 4.05
C ARG A 30 -11.46 7.41 3.83
N LYS A 31 -11.78 7.95 2.66
CA LYS A 31 -13.13 8.37 2.31
C LYS A 31 -13.96 7.24 1.74
N ASN A 32 -13.33 6.26 1.08
CA ASN A 32 -14.03 5.28 0.26
C ASN A 32 -13.88 3.83 0.76
N GLU A 33 -12.97 3.57 1.70
CA GLU A 33 -12.71 2.21 2.20
C GLU A 33 -12.78 2.18 3.74
N PRO A 34 -13.96 2.32 4.33
CA PRO A 34 -14.09 2.34 5.80
C PRO A 34 -13.69 1.02 6.46
N ALA A 35 -13.67 -0.09 5.71
CA ALA A 35 -13.26 -1.39 6.21
C ALA A 35 -11.74 -1.63 6.11
N CYS A 36 -10.99 -0.68 5.56
CA CYS A 36 -9.53 -0.67 5.65
C CYS A 36 -9.15 -0.07 7.01
N LEU A 37 -8.57 -0.89 7.87
CA LEU A 37 -8.28 -0.52 9.27
C LEU A 37 -6.90 0.12 9.42
N LEU A 38 -5.97 -0.19 8.53
CA LEU A 38 -4.62 0.33 8.53
C LEU A 38 -4.10 0.38 7.10
N TYR A 39 -3.50 1.48 6.72
CA TYR A 39 -2.77 1.61 5.46
C TYR A 39 -1.65 2.63 5.69
N SER A 40 -0.44 2.15 5.98
CA SER A 40 0.67 3.01 6.37
C SER A 40 1.96 2.63 5.66
N LEU A 41 2.84 3.61 5.55
CA LEU A 41 4.12 3.49 4.88
C LEU A 41 5.25 3.64 5.89
N LEU A 42 6.15 2.66 5.94
CA LEU A 42 7.36 2.72 6.75
C LEU A 42 8.54 3.00 5.83
N LYS A 43 9.40 3.93 6.22
CA LYS A 43 10.62 4.28 5.50
C LYS A 43 11.81 3.58 6.15
N SER A 44 12.63 2.92 5.34
CA SER A 44 13.86 2.29 5.85
C SER A 44 14.84 3.35 6.36
N ARG A 45 15.54 3.03 7.46
CA ARG A 45 16.62 3.86 7.96
C ARG A 45 17.92 3.69 7.16
N SER A 46 18.10 2.53 6.53
CA SER A 46 19.38 2.18 5.89
C SER A 46 19.38 2.29 4.37
N ASN A 47 18.19 2.41 3.77
CA ASN A 47 18.06 2.52 2.32
C ASN A 47 16.93 3.48 1.98
N THR A 48 17.29 4.65 1.41
CA THR A 48 16.33 5.71 1.11
C THR A 48 15.28 5.32 0.06
N ARG A 49 15.49 4.22 -0.67
CA ARG A 49 14.56 3.70 -1.68
C ARG A 49 13.72 2.53 -1.19
N ALA A 50 13.93 2.08 0.05
CA ALA A 50 13.23 0.92 0.60
C ALA A 50 12.10 1.35 1.52
N TYR A 51 10.94 0.73 1.32
CA TYR A 51 9.72 1.02 2.06
C TYR A 51 8.98 -0.27 2.36
N ILE A 52 8.16 -0.23 3.41
CA ILE A 52 7.19 -1.30 3.69
C ILE A 52 5.81 -0.66 3.80
N VAL A 53 4.83 -1.22 3.08
CA VAL A 53 3.43 -0.90 3.28
C VAL A 53 2.84 -1.92 4.23
N GLN A 54 2.23 -1.43 5.31
CA GLN A 54 1.44 -2.23 6.23
C GLN A 54 -0.02 -1.96 5.95
N GLU A 55 -0.83 -3.01 5.79
CA GLU A 55 -2.26 -2.86 5.56
C GLU A 55 -3.05 -3.89 6.36
N GLN A 56 -4.23 -3.48 6.82
CA GLN A 56 -5.16 -4.36 7.51
C GLN A 56 -6.57 -4.05 7.05
N TYR A 57 -7.35 -5.12 6.85
CA TYR A 57 -8.74 -5.04 6.41
C TYR A 57 -9.61 -5.85 7.37
N ARG A 58 -10.86 -5.41 7.52
CA ARG A 58 -11.82 -6.09 8.40
C ARG A 58 -12.01 -7.55 7.99
N ASP A 59 -12.05 -7.84 6.68
CA ASP A 59 -12.27 -9.17 6.13
C ASP A 59 -11.73 -9.26 4.69
N GLN A 60 -11.83 -10.44 4.10
CA GLN A 60 -11.39 -10.67 2.71
C GLN A 60 -12.19 -9.84 1.71
N ALA A 61 -13.47 -9.63 1.95
CA ALA A 61 -14.30 -8.82 1.05
C ALA A 61 -13.78 -7.38 0.97
N ALA A 62 -13.32 -6.82 2.09
CA ALA A 62 -12.73 -5.49 2.13
C ALA A 62 -11.41 -5.41 1.36
N LEU A 63 -10.56 -6.43 1.47
CA LEU A 63 -9.33 -6.52 0.68
C LEU A 63 -9.64 -6.63 -0.81
N THR A 64 -10.58 -7.47 -1.18
CA THR A 64 -11.00 -7.62 -2.59
C THR A 64 -11.56 -6.29 -3.13
N ALA A 65 -12.36 -5.59 -2.34
CA ALA A 65 -12.89 -4.27 -2.72
C ALA A 65 -11.75 -3.26 -2.95
N HIS A 66 -10.71 -3.28 -2.13
CA HIS A 66 -9.53 -2.44 -2.31
C HIS A 66 -8.84 -2.76 -3.65
N GLU A 67 -8.59 -4.04 -3.90
CA GLU A 67 -7.87 -4.50 -5.09
C GLU A 67 -8.61 -4.19 -6.39
N THR A 68 -9.94 -4.12 -6.36
CA THR A 68 -10.78 -3.88 -7.53
C THR A 68 -11.39 -2.48 -7.56
N SER A 69 -10.95 -1.58 -6.67
CA SER A 69 -11.50 -0.24 -6.56
C SER A 69 -11.19 0.63 -7.77
N GLU A 70 -12.06 1.62 -8.02
CA GLU A 70 -11.83 2.59 -9.10
C GLU A 70 -10.57 3.41 -8.86
N HIS A 71 -10.34 3.84 -7.62
CA HIS A 71 -9.11 4.56 -7.29
C HIS A 71 -7.87 3.67 -7.43
N GLY A 72 -7.97 2.37 -7.13
CA GLY A 72 -6.89 1.42 -7.36
C GLY A 72 -6.53 1.30 -8.83
N LYS A 73 -7.51 1.26 -9.71
CA LYS A 73 -7.27 1.20 -11.17
C LYS A 73 -6.47 2.40 -11.67
N ILE A 74 -6.60 3.55 -11.00
CA ILE A 74 -5.87 4.77 -11.34
C ILE A 74 -4.47 4.77 -10.70
N TYR A 75 -4.39 4.50 -9.40
CA TYR A 75 -3.15 4.67 -8.63
C TYR A 75 -2.20 3.48 -8.67
N PHE A 76 -2.69 2.24 -8.70
CA PHE A 76 -1.81 1.06 -8.70
C PHE A 76 -0.86 1.04 -9.89
N PRO A 77 -1.29 1.34 -11.14
CA PRO A 77 -0.35 1.43 -12.26
C PRO A 77 0.66 2.55 -12.11
N LYS A 78 0.23 3.73 -11.63
CA LYS A 78 1.13 4.87 -11.42
C LYS A 78 2.21 4.56 -10.38
N ILE A 79 1.81 3.92 -9.28
CA ILE A 79 2.74 3.51 -8.23
C ILE A 79 3.71 2.47 -8.78
N ARG A 80 3.21 1.45 -9.47
CA ARG A 80 4.05 0.38 -10.03
C ARG A 80 5.12 0.93 -10.97
N GLU A 81 4.82 1.98 -11.71
CA GLU A 81 5.74 2.59 -12.67
C GLU A 81 7.00 3.15 -12.00
N VAL A 82 6.91 3.58 -10.75
CA VAL A 82 8.05 4.13 -10.00
C VAL A 82 8.76 3.10 -9.15
N LEU A 83 8.32 1.84 -9.17
CA LEU A 83 8.93 0.76 -8.39
C LEU A 83 9.96 -0.01 -9.18
N GLU A 84 11.11 -0.31 -8.53
CA GLU A 84 12.08 -1.26 -9.03
C GLU A 84 11.65 -2.68 -8.71
N SER A 85 11.12 -2.92 -7.50
CA SER A 85 10.63 -4.23 -7.08
C SER A 85 9.55 -4.09 -6.02
N ILE A 86 8.70 -5.12 -5.95
CA ILE A 86 7.69 -5.26 -4.92
C ILE A 86 7.46 -6.74 -4.63
N THR A 87 7.39 -7.09 -3.34
CA THR A 87 6.93 -8.39 -2.90
C THR A 87 5.77 -8.18 -1.94
N VAL A 88 4.78 -9.08 -2.00
CA VAL A 88 3.55 -8.96 -1.21
C VAL A 88 3.30 -10.26 -0.48
N GLU A 89 2.96 -10.17 0.80
CA GLU A 89 2.46 -11.31 1.55
C GLU A 89 1.20 -10.92 2.31
N TYR A 90 0.18 -11.77 2.25
CA TYR A 90 -1.05 -11.59 3.01
C TYR A 90 -1.14 -12.59 4.14
N PHE A 91 -1.81 -12.17 5.22
CA PHE A 91 -1.93 -12.93 6.47
C PHE A 91 -3.40 -13.07 6.81
N SER A 92 -3.82 -14.28 7.17
CA SER A 92 -5.23 -14.61 7.44
C SER A 92 -5.74 -14.13 8.78
N GLY A 93 -4.90 -13.54 9.62
CA GLY A 93 -5.31 -13.05 10.92
C GLY A 93 -4.31 -12.09 11.51
N VAL A 94 -4.79 -11.29 12.46
CA VAL A 94 -3.98 -10.33 13.20
C VAL A 94 -4.17 -10.64 14.69
N VAL A 95 -3.08 -10.96 15.37
CA VAL A 95 -3.09 -11.17 16.82
C VAL A 95 -2.63 -9.88 17.48
N GLN A 96 -3.47 -9.35 18.36
CA GLN A 96 -3.21 -8.07 19.03
C GLN A 96 -3.08 -8.23 20.53
#